data_6cdbbb06f42d6f9bd7c05932b8067545
#
_entry.id   6cdbbb06f42d6f9bd7c05932b8067545
#
_cell.length_a   1.000
_cell.length_b   1.000
_cell.length_c   1.000
_cell.angle_alpha   90.00
_cell.angle_beta   90.00
_cell.angle_gamma   90.00
#
_symmetry.space_group_name_H-M   'P 1'
#
loop_
_entity.id
_entity.type
_entity.pdbx_description
1 polymer ?
#
loop_
_entity_poly.entity_id
_entity_poly.type
_entity_poly.pdbx_seq_one_letter_code
_entity_poly.pdbx_strand_id
1 'polypeptide(L)'
;MLCHLHVYSNRMSCRIFPNLGGSLQELIIDNVPVIDGISVDEDGIEDYRNSFKSSVLFPFPNRVRDGAYQFGEKSYQLEINDTSFNNAIHGLVHDRSFTLHKEVGNTEKAILELRYRADGSHRGFPFAYELGLKYSFSDRGEASLEFELLNSGDQSFPFGLGWHPYFASSNLSDSYLSMDALDHFICPERMIPEEKEAAGLADRFTVGEQVFDDGYSLVRPACSFETPDYHLSLSFDTPEESYLQIYTPPHRRSMAIEPMTCVTDAFNNGIGLEVLDPGDRYLWNIEMKIRTKS
;
A
#
# COMPACT_ATOMS: atom_id res chain seq x y z
N MET A 1 11.53 3.44 20.45
CA MET A 1 12.04 2.06 20.17
C MET A 1 11.05 1.39 19.24
N LEU A 2 11.52 0.88 18.10
CA LEU A 2 10.66 0.11 17.19
C LEU A 2 10.30 -1.22 17.82
N CYS A 3 9.00 -1.49 17.93
CA CYS A 3 8.49 -2.81 18.28
C CYS A 3 8.21 -3.57 16.99
N HIS A 4 8.69 -4.79 16.86
CA HIS A 4 8.42 -5.62 15.69
C HIS A 4 7.98 -7.02 16.10
N LEU A 5 7.15 -7.62 15.25
CA LEU A 5 6.77 -9.01 15.27
C LEU A 5 7.60 -9.71 14.20
N HIS A 6 8.29 -10.77 14.58
CA HIS A 6 9.12 -11.55 13.66
C HIS A 6 8.63 -12.98 13.62
N VAL A 7 8.23 -13.42 12.42
CA VAL A 7 7.76 -14.79 12.17
C VAL A 7 8.71 -15.44 11.19
N TYR A 8 9.08 -16.67 11.48
CA TYR A 8 9.95 -17.45 10.59
C TYR A 8 9.57 -18.92 10.55
N SER A 9 9.78 -19.50 9.40
CA SER A 9 9.75 -20.92 9.14
C SER A 9 11.11 -21.35 8.57
N ASN A 10 11.22 -22.59 8.11
CA ASN A 10 12.44 -23.09 7.48
C ASN A 10 12.77 -22.36 6.15
N ARG A 11 11.77 -21.75 5.49
CA ARG A 11 11.90 -21.11 4.18
C ARG A 11 11.58 -19.65 4.18
N MET A 12 10.91 -19.13 5.21
CA MET A 12 10.35 -17.78 5.22
C MET A 12 10.69 -17.06 6.51
N SER A 13 11.02 -15.78 6.37
CA SER A 13 11.14 -14.82 7.47
C SER A 13 10.34 -13.57 7.11
N CYS A 14 9.53 -13.06 8.03
CA CYS A 14 8.86 -11.77 7.85
C CYS A 14 8.93 -10.94 9.13
N ARG A 15 8.94 -9.62 8.97
CA ARG A 15 8.96 -8.66 10.08
C ARG A 15 7.91 -7.58 9.85
N ILE A 16 7.05 -7.39 10.85
CA ILE A 16 5.99 -6.40 10.86
C ILE A 16 6.24 -5.43 12.01
N PHE A 17 6.00 -4.14 11.77
CA PHE A 17 6.12 -3.09 12.77
C PHE A 17 4.74 -2.57 13.19
N PRO A 18 4.14 -3.09 14.28
CA PRO A 18 2.83 -2.64 14.73
C PRO A 18 2.77 -1.14 15.03
N ASN A 19 3.85 -0.56 15.54
CA ASN A 19 3.94 0.86 15.88
C ASN A 19 4.34 1.78 14.71
N LEU A 20 4.44 1.23 13.50
CA LEU A 20 4.55 1.98 12.24
C LEU A 20 3.44 1.53 11.28
N GLY A 21 2.19 1.80 11.65
CA GLY A 21 1.04 1.52 10.81
C GLY A 21 0.78 0.02 10.55
N GLY A 22 1.39 -0.89 11.32
CA GLY A 22 1.32 -2.32 11.07
C GLY A 22 2.08 -2.76 9.81
N SER A 23 3.07 -1.99 9.34
CA SER A 23 3.75 -2.18 8.06
C SER A 23 4.62 -3.44 8.01
N LEU A 24 4.61 -4.14 6.85
CA LEU A 24 5.46 -5.30 6.57
C LEU A 24 6.82 -4.84 6.06
N GLN A 25 7.85 -4.90 6.90
CA GLN A 25 9.17 -4.36 6.59
C GLN A 25 10.22 -5.40 6.17
N GLU A 26 9.90 -6.68 6.26
CA GLU A 26 10.75 -7.76 5.78
C GLU A 26 9.86 -8.92 5.31
N LEU A 27 10.16 -9.43 4.15
CA LEU A 27 9.72 -10.74 3.67
C LEU A 27 10.89 -11.37 2.92
N ILE A 28 11.39 -12.46 3.45
CA ILE A 28 12.49 -13.26 2.86
C ILE A 28 11.95 -14.64 2.61
N ILE A 29 12.17 -15.18 1.42
CA ILE A 29 11.78 -16.55 1.04
C ILE A 29 13.00 -17.24 0.44
N ASP A 30 13.35 -18.43 0.96
CA ASP A 30 14.54 -19.21 0.54
C ASP A 30 15.84 -18.37 0.55
N ASN A 31 16.01 -17.47 1.53
CA ASN A 31 17.09 -16.48 1.67
C ASN A 31 17.08 -15.38 0.59
N VAL A 32 16.02 -15.26 -0.21
CA VAL A 32 15.85 -14.18 -1.19
C VAL A 32 14.98 -13.08 -0.57
N PRO A 33 15.51 -11.84 -0.42
CA PRO A 33 14.70 -10.70 0.01
C PRO A 33 13.63 -10.36 -1.05
N VAL A 34 12.38 -10.28 -0.61
CA VAL A 34 11.23 -9.91 -1.47
C VAL A 34 10.80 -8.47 -1.17
N ILE A 35 10.75 -8.08 0.10
CA ILE A 35 10.42 -6.71 0.53
C ILE A 35 11.71 -5.96 0.88
N ASP A 36 11.89 -4.79 0.25
CA ASP A 36 12.90 -3.79 0.60
C ASP A 36 12.33 -2.85 1.67
N GLY A 37 12.46 -3.25 2.92
CA GLY A 37 11.98 -2.48 4.06
C GLY A 37 13.07 -1.63 4.71
N ILE A 38 12.78 -1.20 5.93
CA ILE A 38 13.67 -0.37 6.73
C ILE A 38 14.49 -1.19 7.75
N SER A 39 15.61 -0.61 8.20
CA SER A 39 16.33 -1.13 9.36
C SER A 39 15.56 -0.88 10.68
N VAL A 40 15.98 -1.57 11.75
CA VAL A 40 15.30 -1.50 13.06
C VAL A 40 15.82 -0.36 13.96
N ASP A 41 16.66 0.49 13.46
CA ASP A 41 17.33 1.60 14.15
C ASP A 41 16.67 2.97 13.83
N GLU A 42 17.32 4.04 14.29
CA GLU A 42 16.84 5.40 14.07
C GLU A 42 16.92 5.82 12.59
N ASP A 43 17.92 5.34 11.86
CA ASP A 43 18.08 5.61 10.42
C ASP A 43 16.92 4.99 9.63
N GLY A 44 16.45 3.80 10.03
CA GLY A 44 15.28 3.17 9.45
C GLY A 44 13.98 3.94 9.68
N ILE A 45 13.82 4.60 10.84
CA ILE A 45 12.65 5.45 11.10
C ILE A 45 12.67 6.68 10.18
N GLU A 46 13.84 7.27 9.95
CA GLU A 46 13.98 8.40 9.04
C GLU A 46 13.74 7.99 7.58
N ASP A 47 14.27 6.84 7.16
CA ASP A 47 13.97 6.26 5.84
C ASP A 47 12.47 6.02 5.67
N TYR A 48 11.79 5.46 6.68
CA TYR A 48 10.34 5.24 6.64
C TYR A 48 9.54 6.53 6.45
N ARG A 49 9.89 7.59 7.15
CA ARG A 49 9.22 8.90 7.06
C ARG A 49 9.34 9.52 5.66
N ASN A 50 10.42 9.24 4.97
CA ASN A 50 10.71 9.78 3.65
C ASN A 50 10.23 8.89 2.51
N SER A 51 10.17 7.57 2.72
CA SER A 51 9.88 6.59 1.68
C SER A 51 8.52 5.93 1.81
N PHE A 52 7.88 5.97 2.97
CA PHE A 52 6.64 5.26 3.29
C PHE A 52 6.67 3.76 2.98
N LYS A 53 7.85 3.13 3.05
CA LYS A 53 8.05 1.72 2.71
C LYS A 53 7.05 0.80 3.41
N SER A 54 6.29 0.06 2.62
CA SER A 54 5.24 -0.89 3.04
C SER A 54 4.15 -0.29 3.92
N SER A 55 3.94 1.03 3.86
CA SER A 55 2.89 1.71 4.60
C SER A 55 1.50 1.23 4.17
N VAL A 56 0.63 1.11 5.16
CA VAL A 56 -0.82 1.01 4.97
C VAL A 56 -1.36 2.41 4.75
N LEU A 57 -2.09 2.60 3.66
CA LEU A 57 -2.58 3.91 3.23
C LEU A 57 -4.08 3.99 3.46
N PHE A 58 -4.49 4.78 4.46
CA PHE A 58 -5.89 5.02 4.83
C PHE A 58 -6.00 6.38 5.56
N PRO A 59 -7.03 7.20 5.34
CA PRO A 59 -8.22 6.97 4.53
C PRO A 59 -8.07 7.30 3.04
N PHE A 60 -6.88 7.61 2.58
CA PHE A 60 -6.59 7.85 1.17
C PHE A 60 -5.17 7.37 0.84
N PRO A 61 -4.99 6.66 -0.27
CA PRO A 61 -3.67 6.44 -0.86
C PRO A 61 -3.23 7.69 -1.62
N ASN A 62 -1.93 7.84 -1.82
CA ASN A 62 -1.31 8.92 -2.56
C ASN A 62 -1.77 10.30 -2.03
N ARG A 63 -2.03 11.31 -2.87
CA ARG A 63 -2.21 12.72 -2.48
C ARG A 63 -3.65 13.17 -2.42
N VAL A 64 -3.89 14.20 -1.58
CA VAL A 64 -5.09 15.06 -1.60
C VAL A 64 -4.62 16.49 -1.80
N ARG A 65 -5.07 17.14 -2.88
CA ARG A 65 -4.68 18.50 -3.29
C ARG A 65 -4.93 19.51 -2.18
N ASP A 66 -3.92 20.30 -1.82
CA ASP A 66 -3.94 21.28 -0.73
C ASP A 66 -4.36 20.69 0.64
N GLY A 67 -4.44 19.37 0.79
CA GLY A 67 -5.03 18.69 1.93
C GLY A 67 -6.50 19.00 2.12
N ALA A 68 -7.15 19.70 1.19
CA ALA A 68 -8.52 20.18 1.30
C ALA A 68 -9.48 19.25 0.53
N TYR A 69 -10.63 18.97 1.14
CA TYR A 69 -11.69 18.23 0.46
C TYR A 69 -13.07 18.58 1.01
N GLN A 70 -14.11 18.23 0.26
CA GLN A 70 -15.49 18.35 0.69
C GLN A 70 -16.15 16.97 0.78
N PHE A 71 -16.94 16.79 1.84
CA PHE A 71 -17.80 15.62 1.96
C PHE A 71 -19.15 16.03 2.55
N GLY A 72 -20.21 15.77 1.80
CA GLY A 72 -21.52 16.35 2.07
C GLY A 72 -21.48 17.88 2.00
N GLU A 73 -21.99 18.56 3.01
CA GLU A 73 -22.01 20.02 3.10
C GLU A 73 -20.79 20.60 3.85
N LYS A 74 -19.85 19.76 4.28
CA LYS A 74 -18.72 20.15 5.11
C LYS A 74 -17.41 20.15 4.32
N SER A 75 -16.56 21.12 4.64
CA SER A 75 -15.18 21.18 4.15
C SER A 75 -14.23 20.72 5.25
N TYR A 76 -13.20 20.00 4.86
CA TYR A 76 -12.19 19.43 5.75
C TYR A 76 -10.80 19.83 5.31
N GLN A 77 -9.88 19.94 6.28
CA GLN A 77 -8.48 20.28 6.04
C GLN A 77 -7.58 19.23 6.71
N LEU A 78 -6.90 18.45 5.90
CA LEU A 78 -5.83 17.53 6.29
C LEU A 78 -4.53 18.31 6.53
N GLU A 79 -3.63 17.78 7.31
CA GLU A 79 -2.28 18.29 7.46
C GLU A 79 -1.48 18.14 6.15
N ILE A 80 -0.72 19.18 5.78
CA ILE A 80 0.18 19.15 4.64
C ILE A 80 1.49 18.50 5.09
N ASN A 81 1.72 17.28 4.63
CA ASN A 81 2.94 16.51 4.88
C ASN A 81 3.80 16.28 3.62
N ASP A 82 3.26 16.53 2.43
CA ASP A 82 4.01 16.66 1.18
C ASP A 82 4.23 18.15 0.87
N THR A 83 5.20 18.75 1.58
CA THR A 83 5.45 20.21 1.51
C THR A 83 5.99 20.66 0.16
N SER A 84 6.64 19.79 -0.62
CA SER A 84 7.20 20.09 -1.93
C SER A 84 6.10 20.41 -2.95
N PHE A 85 4.96 19.73 -2.84
CA PHE A 85 3.82 19.90 -3.76
C PHE A 85 2.59 20.51 -3.06
N ASN A 86 2.71 20.85 -1.77
CA ASN A 86 1.63 21.40 -0.95
C ASN A 86 0.38 20.49 -0.91
N ASN A 87 0.57 19.19 -0.64
CA ASN A 87 -0.50 18.21 -0.55
C ASN A 87 -0.50 17.49 0.81
N ALA A 88 -1.62 16.86 1.18
CA ALA A 88 -1.60 15.76 2.12
C ALA A 88 -1.28 14.47 1.36
N ILE A 89 -0.47 13.55 1.94
CA ILE A 89 -0.09 12.31 1.28
C ILE A 89 -0.16 11.10 2.21
N HIS A 90 -0.57 9.97 1.67
CA HIS A 90 -0.52 8.62 2.26
C HIS A 90 -1.33 8.40 3.54
N GLY A 91 -2.39 9.17 3.72
CA GLY A 91 -3.37 8.94 4.78
C GLY A 91 -2.88 9.28 6.19
N LEU A 92 -3.48 8.63 7.19
CA LEU A 92 -3.37 9.03 8.59
C LEU A 92 -2.94 7.89 9.52
N VAL A 93 -2.68 6.68 9.00
CA VAL A 93 -2.43 5.49 9.83
C VAL A 93 -1.02 4.95 9.73
N HIS A 94 -0.20 5.41 8.78
CA HIS A 94 1.14 4.89 8.53
C HIS A 94 2.09 5.01 9.75
N ASP A 95 1.89 5.98 10.63
CA ASP A 95 2.68 6.21 11.85
C ASP A 95 1.93 5.84 13.15
N ARG A 96 0.75 5.21 13.05
CA ARG A 96 -0.07 4.84 14.20
C ARG A 96 0.34 3.48 14.75
N SER A 97 0.14 3.33 16.07
CA SER A 97 0.39 2.04 16.73
C SER A 97 -0.85 1.16 16.64
N PHE A 98 -0.71 0.04 15.94
CA PHE A 98 -1.69 -1.03 15.91
C PHE A 98 -1.45 -1.99 17.07
N THR A 99 -2.51 -2.50 17.66
CA THR A 99 -2.45 -3.51 18.72
C THR A 99 -2.49 -4.91 18.12
N LEU A 100 -1.60 -5.79 18.55
CA LEU A 100 -1.67 -7.20 18.19
C LEU A 100 -2.92 -7.82 18.82
N HIS A 101 -3.83 -8.31 17.99
CA HIS A 101 -5.07 -8.94 18.40
C HIS A 101 -4.96 -10.47 18.41
N LYS A 102 -4.24 -11.02 17.43
CA LYS A 102 -4.05 -12.46 17.31
C LYS A 102 -2.74 -12.79 16.63
N GLU A 103 -2.09 -13.81 17.13
CA GLU A 103 -0.93 -14.44 16.49
C GLU A 103 -1.13 -15.96 16.53
N VAL A 104 -1.14 -16.59 15.38
CA VAL A 104 -1.21 -18.05 15.26
C VAL A 104 -0.18 -18.47 14.22
N GLY A 105 0.68 -19.40 14.56
CA GLY A 105 1.68 -19.89 13.64
C GLY A 105 2.18 -21.29 13.99
N ASN A 106 2.69 -21.93 12.98
CA ASN A 106 3.48 -23.15 13.04
C ASN A 106 4.60 -23.07 11.99
N THR A 107 5.33 -24.15 11.75
CA THR A 107 6.44 -24.19 10.80
C THR A 107 6.02 -24.00 9.32
N GLU A 108 4.72 -24.06 9.01
CA GLU A 108 4.21 -23.99 7.62
C GLU A 108 3.41 -22.72 7.35
N LYS A 109 2.77 -22.16 8.37
CA LYS A 109 1.87 -21.00 8.23
C LYS A 109 1.95 -20.07 9.44
N ALA A 110 1.78 -18.77 9.17
CA ALA A 110 1.62 -17.76 10.20
C ALA A 110 0.47 -16.82 9.87
N ILE A 111 -0.28 -16.41 10.89
CA ILE A 111 -1.35 -15.41 10.80
C ILE A 111 -1.14 -14.41 11.93
N LEU A 112 -1.16 -13.14 11.56
CA LEU A 112 -1.06 -12.00 12.48
C LEU A 112 -2.23 -11.06 12.22
N GLU A 113 -3.01 -10.77 13.27
CA GLU A 113 -4.11 -9.81 13.20
C GLU A 113 -3.77 -8.60 14.07
N LEU A 114 -3.75 -7.44 13.45
CA LEU A 114 -3.47 -6.14 14.08
C LEU A 114 -4.71 -5.26 13.98
N ARG A 115 -4.95 -4.39 14.97
CA ARG A 115 -6.08 -3.48 14.98
C ARG A 115 -5.68 -2.08 15.42
N TYR A 116 -6.21 -1.09 14.74
CA TYR A 116 -6.16 0.32 15.11
C TYR A 116 -7.57 0.88 15.21
N ARG A 117 -7.78 1.74 16.20
CA ARG A 117 -9.07 2.36 16.46
C ARG A 117 -8.90 3.87 16.55
N ALA A 118 -9.65 4.60 15.72
CA ALA A 118 -9.74 6.05 15.77
C ALA A 118 -11.08 6.46 16.40
N ASP A 119 -11.04 7.47 17.25
CA ASP A 119 -12.19 8.00 17.97
C ASP A 119 -12.90 9.18 17.27
N GLY A 120 -12.43 9.58 16.08
CA GLY A 120 -12.94 10.72 15.34
C GLY A 120 -12.40 12.06 15.79
N SER A 121 -11.35 12.10 16.63
CA SER A 121 -10.75 13.36 17.11
C SER A 121 -9.86 14.08 16.11
N HIS A 122 -9.50 13.44 14.99
CA HIS A 122 -8.64 14.03 13.97
C HIS A 122 -9.38 15.11 13.17
N ARG A 123 -8.91 16.37 13.22
CA ARG A 123 -9.62 17.53 12.64
C ARG A 123 -9.87 17.42 11.14
N GLY A 124 -8.91 16.88 10.39
CA GLY A 124 -9.02 16.73 8.94
C GLY A 124 -9.81 15.49 8.51
N PHE A 125 -10.12 14.56 9.44
CA PHE A 125 -10.91 13.35 9.18
C PHE A 125 -11.64 12.95 10.48
N PRO A 126 -12.70 13.68 10.88
CA PRO A 126 -13.33 13.54 12.19
C PRO A 126 -14.36 12.40 12.20
N PHE A 127 -13.95 11.22 11.79
CA PHE A 127 -14.80 10.03 11.74
C PHE A 127 -14.18 8.92 12.60
N ALA A 128 -15.03 8.26 13.39
CA ALA A 128 -14.60 7.12 14.19
C ALA A 128 -14.61 5.83 13.35
N TYR A 129 -13.52 5.07 13.40
CA TYR A 129 -13.38 3.83 12.66
C TYR A 129 -12.48 2.84 13.38
N GLU A 130 -12.59 1.57 12.98
CA GLU A 130 -11.65 0.52 13.34
C GLU A 130 -11.04 -0.05 12.05
N LEU A 131 -9.71 -0.11 11.98
CA LEU A 131 -8.98 -0.71 10.88
C LEU A 131 -8.24 -1.95 11.37
N GLY A 132 -8.60 -3.11 10.84
CA GLY A 132 -7.93 -4.37 11.04
C GLY A 132 -7.01 -4.69 9.87
N LEU A 133 -5.85 -5.26 10.19
CA LEU A 133 -4.90 -5.81 9.22
C LEU A 133 -4.68 -7.27 9.58
N LYS A 134 -4.88 -8.17 8.61
CA LYS A 134 -4.57 -9.58 8.79
C LYS A 134 -3.54 -10.01 7.77
N TYR A 135 -2.35 -10.29 8.25
CA TYR A 135 -1.29 -10.88 7.48
C TYR A 135 -1.36 -12.41 7.57
N SER A 136 -1.25 -13.06 6.43
CA SER A 136 -1.10 -14.53 6.38
C SER A 136 0.10 -14.89 5.52
N PHE A 137 0.89 -15.83 5.98
CA PHE A 137 2.11 -16.29 5.32
C PHE A 137 2.14 -17.81 5.27
N SER A 138 2.69 -18.37 4.19
CA SER A 138 2.87 -19.79 4.00
C SER A 138 4.29 -20.08 3.52
N ASP A 139 4.87 -21.20 3.99
CA ASP A 139 6.19 -21.70 3.54
C ASP A 139 6.22 -22.09 2.04
N ARG A 140 5.06 -22.09 1.37
CA ARG A 140 4.92 -22.31 -0.07
C ARG A 140 5.17 -21.04 -0.90
N GLY A 141 5.56 -19.93 -0.26
CA GLY A 141 5.76 -18.64 -0.90
C GLY A 141 4.44 -17.89 -1.16
N GLU A 142 3.40 -18.16 -0.39
CA GLU A 142 2.14 -17.42 -0.44
C GLU A 142 2.09 -16.46 0.74
N ALA A 143 1.67 -15.23 0.47
CA ALA A 143 1.41 -14.21 1.50
C ALA A 143 0.15 -13.44 1.14
N SER A 144 -0.57 -12.94 2.15
CA SER A 144 -1.71 -12.04 1.95
C SER A 144 -1.77 -10.96 3.02
N LEU A 145 -2.36 -9.82 2.63
CA LEU A 145 -2.77 -8.74 3.52
C LEU A 145 -4.25 -8.46 3.29
N GLU A 146 -5.05 -8.73 4.31
CA GLU A 146 -6.48 -8.42 4.35
C GLU A 146 -6.71 -7.19 5.22
N PHE A 147 -7.46 -6.22 4.71
CA PHE A 147 -7.97 -5.05 5.42
C PHE A 147 -9.41 -5.29 5.82
N GLU A 148 -9.73 -5.01 7.08
CA GLU A 148 -11.10 -4.95 7.59
C GLU A 148 -11.34 -3.53 8.13
N LEU A 149 -12.13 -2.73 7.42
CA LEU A 149 -12.53 -1.40 7.85
C LEU A 149 -13.95 -1.44 8.39
N LEU A 150 -14.17 -0.93 9.60
CA LEU A 150 -15.48 -0.76 10.23
C LEU A 150 -15.73 0.73 10.47
N ASN A 151 -16.85 1.26 10.01
CA ASN A 151 -17.32 2.54 10.48
C ASN A 151 -17.95 2.38 11.88
N SER A 152 -17.21 2.77 12.91
CA SER A 152 -17.65 2.70 14.32
C SER A 152 -18.31 4.00 14.82
N GLY A 153 -18.47 4.98 13.94
CA GLY A 153 -19.11 6.27 14.21
C GLY A 153 -20.60 6.30 13.87
N ASP A 154 -21.14 7.50 13.82
CA ASP A 154 -22.55 7.81 13.54
C ASP A 154 -22.77 8.58 12.22
N GLN A 155 -21.71 8.83 11.46
CA GLN A 155 -21.74 9.51 10.16
C GLN A 155 -21.02 8.67 9.12
N SER A 156 -21.53 8.69 7.88
CA SER A 156 -20.82 8.13 6.73
C SER A 156 -19.52 8.91 6.48
N PHE A 157 -18.51 8.26 5.93
CA PHE A 157 -17.25 8.91 5.56
C PHE A 157 -16.70 8.39 4.23
N PRO A 158 -15.98 9.27 3.48
CA PRO A 158 -15.31 8.88 2.25
C PRO A 158 -13.98 8.19 2.58
N PHE A 159 -13.58 7.21 1.77
CA PHE A 159 -12.27 6.59 1.95
C PHE A 159 -11.73 5.96 0.68
N GLY A 160 -10.42 5.70 0.71
CA GLY A 160 -9.70 4.79 -0.15
C GLY A 160 -8.66 4.03 0.66
N LEU A 161 -8.27 2.86 0.19
CA LEU A 161 -7.24 2.01 0.75
C LEU A 161 -6.08 1.85 -0.22
N GLY A 162 -4.89 1.67 0.30
CA GLY A 162 -3.70 1.32 -0.47
C GLY A 162 -2.64 0.64 0.40
N TRP A 163 -1.71 0.01 -0.27
CA TRP A 163 -0.50 -0.55 0.36
C TRP A 163 0.70 -0.19 -0.51
N HIS A 164 1.79 0.27 0.12
CA HIS A 164 2.98 0.85 -0.54
C HIS A 164 4.22 -0.06 -0.46
N PRO A 165 4.16 -1.33 -0.88
CA PRO A 165 5.29 -2.24 -0.80
C PRO A 165 6.39 -1.88 -1.81
N TYR A 166 7.63 -2.00 -1.38
CA TYR A 166 8.79 -1.96 -2.25
C TYR A 166 9.30 -3.39 -2.46
N PHE A 167 9.19 -3.89 -3.66
CA PHE A 167 9.67 -5.22 -4.01
C PHE A 167 11.13 -5.16 -4.45
N ALA A 168 11.99 -5.87 -3.73
CA ALA A 168 13.42 -5.88 -3.93
C ALA A 168 13.82 -6.52 -5.27
N SER A 169 14.91 -6.06 -5.86
CA SER A 169 15.56 -6.71 -7.01
C SER A 169 17.06 -6.54 -6.93
N SER A 170 17.82 -7.59 -7.17
CA SER A 170 19.29 -7.52 -7.27
C SER A 170 19.75 -6.74 -8.51
N ASN A 171 18.91 -6.66 -9.54
CA ASN A 171 19.11 -5.82 -10.73
C ASN A 171 17.76 -5.37 -11.29
N LEU A 172 17.32 -4.17 -10.94
CA LEU A 172 16.04 -3.64 -11.36
C LEU A 172 15.95 -3.47 -12.89
N SER A 173 17.06 -3.14 -13.55
CA SER A 173 17.09 -2.93 -15.00
C SER A 173 16.83 -4.23 -15.79
N ASP A 174 17.15 -5.39 -15.21
CA ASP A 174 16.86 -6.70 -15.77
C ASP A 174 15.51 -7.29 -15.28
N SER A 175 14.73 -6.48 -14.59
CA SER A 175 13.41 -6.90 -14.09
C SER A 175 12.30 -6.55 -15.09
N TYR A 176 11.21 -7.32 -15.02
CA TYR A 176 10.03 -7.12 -15.88
C TYR A 176 8.79 -6.91 -15.05
N LEU A 177 7.98 -5.96 -15.43
CA LEU A 177 6.64 -5.79 -14.91
C LEU A 177 5.62 -6.22 -15.97
N SER A 178 4.59 -6.97 -15.54
CA SER A 178 3.45 -7.33 -16.39
C SER A 178 2.18 -6.88 -15.70
N MET A 179 1.37 -6.09 -16.39
CA MET A 179 0.06 -5.63 -15.94
C MET A 179 -0.81 -5.32 -17.16
N ASP A 180 -2.11 -5.49 -17.00
CA ASP A 180 -3.11 -5.17 -18.03
C ASP A 180 -3.63 -3.75 -17.78
N ALA A 181 -2.79 -2.74 -18.06
CA ALA A 181 -3.09 -1.34 -17.82
C ALA A 181 -4.08 -0.80 -18.86
N LEU A 182 -5.15 -0.15 -18.38
CA LEU A 182 -6.17 0.47 -19.23
C LEU A 182 -5.86 1.94 -19.47
N ASP A 183 -5.85 2.72 -18.39
CA ASP A 183 -5.57 4.15 -18.43
C ASP A 183 -4.31 4.48 -17.64
N HIS A 184 -3.59 5.52 -18.08
CA HIS A 184 -2.51 6.20 -17.38
C HIS A 184 -3.00 7.56 -16.89
N PHE A 185 -2.82 7.87 -15.62
CA PHE A 185 -3.18 9.15 -15.01
C PHE A 185 -2.02 10.13 -15.09
N ILE A 186 -2.19 11.20 -15.87
CA ILE A 186 -1.16 12.21 -16.10
C ILE A 186 -1.14 13.21 -14.95
N CYS A 187 -0.01 13.29 -14.24
CA CYS A 187 0.18 14.11 -13.03
C CYS A 187 1.28 15.17 -13.26
N PRO A 188 1.01 16.29 -13.94
CA PRO A 188 2.08 17.16 -14.42
C PRO A 188 2.79 17.95 -13.32
N GLU A 189 2.13 18.93 -12.68
CA GLU A 189 2.85 19.91 -11.86
C GLU A 189 2.89 19.60 -10.37
N ARG A 190 1.80 19.05 -9.81
CA ARG A 190 1.65 18.85 -8.37
C ARG A 190 1.48 17.40 -7.96
N MET A 191 1.85 16.50 -8.87
CA MET A 191 1.63 15.05 -8.72
C MET A 191 0.14 14.72 -8.46
N ILE A 192 -0.75 15.51 -9.08
CA ILE A 192 -2.21 15.36 -9.02
C ILE A 192 -2.71 15.09 -10.45
N PRO A 193 -3.58 14.10 -10.66
CA PRO A 193 -4.13 13.78 -11.97
C PRO A 193 -4.92 14.97 -12.56
N GLU A 194 -4.57 15.39 -13.78
CA GLU A 194 -5.31 16.40 -14.52
C GLU A 194 -6.00 15.81 -15.76
N GLU A 195 -5.40 14.75 -16.31
CA GLU A 195 -5.89 14.04 -17.48
C GLU A 195 -5.64 12.54 -17.32
N LYS A 196 -6.30 11.74 -18.14
CA LYS A 196 -5.98 10.33 -18.33
C LYS A 196 -5.92 10.01 -19.81
N GLU A 197 -5.03 9.12 -20.18
CA GLU A 197 -4.88 8.61 -21.55
C GLU A 197 -4.80 7.08 -21.53
N ALA A 198 -4.96 6.44 -22.68
CA ALA A 198 -4.71 5.00 -22.77
C ALA A 198 -3.27 4.70 -22.34
N ALA A 199 -3.09 3.69 -21.50
CA ALA A 199 -1.80 3.43 -20.84
C ALA A 199 -0.63 3.24 -21.80
N GLY A 200 -0.87 2.75 -23.02
CA GLY A 200 0.16 2.62 -24.07
C GLY A 200 1.30 1.66 -23.73
N LEU A 201 1.23 0.97 -22.60
CA LEU A 201 2.23 -0.01 -22.17
C LEU A 201 1.97 -1.37 -22.83
N ALA A 202 3.05 -2.09 -23.09
CA ALA A 202 2.94 -3.52 -23.41
C ALA A 202 2.53 -4.28 -22.15
N ASP A 203 1.75 -5.36 -22.31
CA ASP A 203 1.30 -6.22 -21.19
C ASP A 203 2.46 -6.74 -20.33
N ARG A 204 3.65 -6.82 -20.90
CA ARG A 204 4.92 -7.13 -20.24
C ARG A 204 6.03 -6.26 -20.81
N PHE A 205 6.70 -5.53 -19.94
CA PHE A 205 7.81 -4.64 -20.32
C PHE A 205 8.99 -4.77 -19.35
N THR A 206 10.18 -4.49 -19.85
CA THR A 206 11.40 -4.40 -19.04
C THR A 206 11.40 -3.07 -18.30
N VAL A 207 11.70 -3.08 -17.00
CA VAL A 207 11.89 -1.85 -16.22
C VAL A 207 13.04 -1.02 -16.83
N GLY A 208 14.15 -1.69 -17.21
CA GLY A 208 15.27 -1.00 -17.89
C GLY A 208 15.78 0.17 -17.06
N GLU A 209 16.10 1.26 -17.74
CA GLU A 209 16.50 2.52 -17.11
C GLU A 209 15.33 3.51 -16.93
N GLN A 210 14.10 3.06 -17.16
CA GLN A 210 12.92 3.89 -16.99
C GLN A 210 12.72 4.27 -15.52
N VAL A 211 12.24 5.48 -15.31
CA VAL A 211 11.87 6.02 -13.99
C VAL A 211 10.36 6.18 -14.01
N PHE A 212 9.69 5.53 -13.08
CA PHE A 212 8.25 5.59 -12.92
C PHE A 212 7.90 6.34 -11.63
N ASP A 213 6.84 7.11 -11.68
CA ASP A 213 6.05 7.62 -10.58
C ASP A 213 4.63 7.85 -11.11
N ASP A 214 3.99 6.75 -11.52
CA ASP A 214 2.84 6.76 -12.41
C ASP A 214 1.70 5.91 -11.85
N GLY A 215 0.46 6.43 -11.97
CA GLY A 215 -0.77 5.74 -11.61
C GLY A 215 -1.51 5.19 -12.82
N TYR A 216 -2.06 3.99 -12.69
CA TYR A 216 -2.79 3.29 -13.74
C TYR A 216 -4.12 2.74 -13.23
N SER A 217 -5.15 2.72 -14.10
CA SER A 217 -6.26 1.79 -13.94
C SER A 217 -5.94 0.48 -14.66
N LEU A 218 -6.46 -0.63 -14.15
CA LEU A 218 -6.19 -1.97 -14.67
C LEU A 218 -7.47 -2.63 -15.19
N VAL A 219 -7.36 -3.38 -16.27
CA VAL A 219 -8.44 -4.27 -16.77
C VAL A 219 -8.67 -5.45 -15.81
N ARG A 220 -7.59 -5.95 -15.22
CA ARG A 220 -7.63 -7.04 -14.23
C ARG A 220 -6.88 -6.60 -12.97
N PRO A 221 -7.41 -6.87 -11.76
CA PRO A 221 -6.79 -6.49 -10.50
C PRO A 221 -5.58 -7.36 -10.17
N ALA A 222 -4.61 -7.41 -11.05
CA ALA A 222 -3.43 -8.24 -10.92
C ALA A 222 -2.25 -7.70 -11.73
N CYS A 223 -1.05 -7.95 -11.21
CA CYS A 223 0.19 -7.74 -11.94
C CYS A 223 1.21 -8.84 -11.58
N SER A 224 2.30 -8.91 -12.31
CA SER A 224 3.44 -9.74 -11.92
C SER A 224 4.74 -8.99 -12.08
N PHE A 225 5.66 -9.22 -11.14
CA PHE A 225 6.99 -8.64 -11.14
C PHE A 225 8.01 -9.79 -11.18
N GLU A 226 8.77 -9.84 -12.25
CA GLU A 226 9.82 -10.83 -12.45
C GLU A 226 11.17 -10.15 -12.29
N THR A 227 11.93 -10.55 -11.28
CA THR A 227 13.29 -10.09 -11.01
C THR A 227 14.31 -11.16 -11.39
N PRO A 228 15.63 -10.88 -11.38
CA PRO A 228 16.63 -11.94 -11.47
C PRO A 228 16.49 -13.04 -10.41
N ASP A 229 15.94 -12.71 -9.23
CA ASP A 229 15.97 -13.55 -8.04
C ASP A 229 14.67 -14.35 -7.83
N TYR A 230 13.52 -13.77 -8.23
CA TYR A 230 12.20 -14.38 -8.02
C TYR A 230 11.15 -13.89 -9.04
N HIS A 231 10.02 -14.59 -9.04
CA HIS A 231 8.80 -14.17 -9.72
C HIS A 231 7.71 -13.94 -8.67
N LEU A 232 7.14 -12.74 -8.66
CA LEU A 232 5.98 -12.33 -7.85
C LEU A 232 4.73 -12.28 -8.74
N SER A 233 3.64 -12.90 -8.30
CA SER A 233 2.30 -12.61 -8.79
C SER A 233 1.55 -11.89 -7.67
N LEU A 234 1.01 -10.72 -7.98
CA LEU A 234 0.23 -9.88 -7.08
C LEU A 234 -1.19 -9.78 -7.62
N SER A 235 -2.18 -10.06 -6.79
CA SER A 235 -3.60 -9.87 -7.11
C SER A 235 -4.31 -9.23 -5.92
N PHE A 236 -5.38 -8.49 -6.19
CA PHE A 236 -6.13 -7.81 -5.14
C PHE A 236 -7.61 -7.71 -5.51
N ASP A 237 -8.45 -7.65 -4.50
CA ASP A 237 -9.88 -7.50 -4.72
C ASP A 237 -10.19 -6.09 -5.24
N THR A 238 -11.28 -5.97 -5.99
CA THR A 238 -11.83 -4.69 -6.41
C THR A 238 -13.34 -4.81 -6.56
N PRO A 239 -14.13 -3.84 -6.08
CA PRO A 239 -15.55 -3.85 -6.29
C PRO A 239 -15.95 -3.49 -7.74
N GLU A 240 -15.25 -2.57 -8.39
CA GLU A 240 -15.56 -2.08 -9.74
C GLU A 240 -14.30 -1.89 -10.58
N GLU A 241 -13.42 -0.99 -10.17
CA GLU A 241 -12.18 -0.64 -10.87
C GLU A 241 -10.96 -0.92 -9.97
N SER A 242 -9.84 -1.22 -10.57
CA SER A 242 -8.58 -1.49 -9.88
C SER A 242 -7.52 -0.48 -10.30
N TYR A 243 -6.76 -0.02 -9.30
CA TYR A 243 -5.73 0.99 -9.52
C TYR A 243 -4.38 0.50 -9.00
N LEU A 244 -3.33 0.89 -9.69
CA LEU A 244 -1.96 0.55 -9.35
C LEU A 244 -1.08 1.79 -9.51
N GLN A 245 -0.34 2.17 -8.46
CA GLN A 245 0.78 3.10 -8.57
C GLN A 245 2.06 2.30 -8.73
N ILE A 246 2.96 2.75 -9.60
CA ILE A 246 4.31 2.22 -9.69
C ILE A 246 5.32 3.35 -9.50
N TYR A 247 6.35 3.08 -8.69
CA TYR A 247 7.39 4.06 -8.41
C TYR A 247 8.78 3.40 -8.39
N THR A 248 9.73 4.05 -9.05
CA THR A 248 11.13 3.62 -9.09
C THR A 248 11.98 4.52 -8.19
N PRO A 249 12.41 4.05 -7.01
CA PRO A 249 13.26 4.86 -6.13
C PRO A 249 14.65 5.11 -6.74
N PRO A 250 15.31 6.23 -6.41
CA PRO A 250 16.60 6.61 -7.02
C PRO A 250 17.72 5.57 -6.83
N HIS A 251 17.68 4.80 -5.75
CA HIS A 251 18.68 3.75 -5.49
C HIS A 251 18.54 2.53 -6.37
N ARG A 252 17.40 2.33 -7.07
CA ARG A 252 17.12 1.27 -8.06
C ARG A 252 17.40 -0.16 -7.56
N ARG A 253 17.18 -0.44 -6.28
CA ARG A 253 17.29 -1.79 -5.69
C ARG A 253 15.92 -2.42 -5.41
N SER A 254 14.86 -1.68 -5.72
CA SER A 254 13.48 -2.12 -5.56
C SER A 254 12.57 -1.29 -6.45
N MET A 255 11.33 -1.71 -6.57
CA MET A 255 10.24 -0.99 -7.21
C MET A 255 9.03 -1.00 -6.28
N ALA A 256 8.42 0.17 -6.04
CA ALA A 256 7.12 0.19 -5.40
C ALA A 256 6.06 -0.20 -6.43
N ILE A 257 5.18 -1.14 -6.05
CA ILE A 257 4.05 -1.61 -6.84
C ILE A 257 2.87 -1.63 -5.89
N GLU A 258 2.04 -0.60 -5.98
CA GLU A 258 1.09 -0.20 -4.94
C GLU A 258 -0.34 -0.48 -5.39
N PRO A 259 -0.97 -1.57 -4.96
CA PRO A 259 -2.40 -1.75 -5.16
C PRO A 259 -3.18 -0.68 -4.37
N MET A 260 -4.20 -0.11 -5.02
CA MET A 260 -5.06 0.93 -4.44
C MET A 260 -6.51 0.70 -4.83
N THR A 261 -7.45 1.15 -3.98
CA THR A 261 -8.89 1.14 -4.30
C THR A 261 -9.36 2.38 -5.03
N CYS A 262 -8.54 3.46 -5.03
CA CYS A 262 -8.86 4.72 -5.70
C CYS A 262 -7.58 5.39 -6.22
N VAL A 263 -7.73 6.38 -7.08
CA VAL A 263 -6.61 7.15 -7.62
C VAL A 263 -6.16 8.26 -6.67
N THR A 264 -5.03 8.90 -7.01
CA THR A 264 -4.58 10.15 -6.38
C THR A 264 -5.69 11.21 -6.44
N ASP A 265 -5.86 11.93 -5.34
CA ASP A 265 -6.85 13.02 -5.17
C ASP A 265 -8.34 12.56 -5.27
N ALA A 266 -8.60 11.27 -4.98
CA ALA A 266 -9.95 10.72 -5.06
C ALA A 266 -10.97 11.47 -4.19
N PHE A 267 -10.55 12.07 -3.08
CA PHE A 267 -11.40 12.91 -2.24
C PHE A 267 -11.94 14.15 -2.97
N ASN A 268 -11.31 14.57 -4.07
CA ASN A 268 -11.73 15.70 -4.88
C ASN A 268 -12.24 15.30 -6.26
N ASN A 269 -11.64 14.30 -6.91
CA ASN A 269 -12.03 13.86 -8.25
C ASN A 269 -13.08 12.74 -8.27
N GLY A 270 -13.27 12.04 -7.15
CA GLY A 270 -14.27 10.98 -6.98
C GLY A 270 -13.92 9.64 -7.64
N ILE A 271 -12.76 9.51 -8.29
CA ILE A 271 -12.41 8.29 -9.04
C ILE A 271 -12.00 7.16 -8.08
N GLY A 272 -12.82 6.11 -8.00
CA GLY A 272 -12.64 4.99 -7.08
C GLY A 272 -12.91 5.32 -5.62
N LEU A 273 -13.46 6.52 -5.32
CA LEU A 273 -13.78 6.92 -3.95
C LEU A 273 -14.93 6.08 -3.40
N GLU A 274 -14.71 5.45 -2.26
CA GLU A 274 -15.71 4.70 -1.53
C GLU A 274 -16.35 5.53 -0.41
N VAL A 275 -17.55 5.17 0.00
CA VAL A 275 -18.24 5.74 1.16
C VAL A 275 -18.70 4.62 2.08
N LEU A 276 -18.36 4.70 3.37
CA LEU A 276 -18.75 3.72 4.36
C LEU A 276 -19.79 4.29 5.32
N ASP A 277 -20.97 3.67 5.35
CA ASP A 277 -22.06 4.07 6.22
C ASP A 277 -21.88 3.58 7.67
N PRO A 278 -22.51 4.24 8.66
CA PRO A 278 -22.41 3.85 10.07
C PRO A 278 -22.74 2.37 10.32
N GLY A 279 -21.82 1.66 10.96
CA GLY A 279 -21.96 0.24 11.29
C GLY A 279 -21.55 -0.72 10.17
N ASP A 280 -21.33 -0.22 8.95
CA ASP A 280 -20.91 -1.05 7.83
C ASP A 280 -19.43 -1.43 7.89
N ARG A 281 -19.09 -2.49 7.17
CA ARG A 281 -17.75 -3.05 7.03
C ARG A 281 -17.35 -3.11 5.56
N TYR A 282 -16.08 -2.84 5.31
CA TYR A 282 -15.43 -3.03 4.01
C TYR A 282 -14.26 -3.99 4.18
N LEU A 283 -14.18 -4.97 3.29
CA LEU A 283 -13.08 -5.93 3.23
C LEU A 283 -12.32 -5.75 1.94
N TRP A 284 -10.99 -5.74 2.04
CA TRP A 284 -10.11 -5.68 0.87
C TRP A 284 -8.93 -6.60 1.08
N ASN A 285 -8.61 -7.40 0.09
CA ASN A 285 -7.56 -8.42 0.19
C ASN A 285 -6.55 -8.26 -0.93
N ILE A 286 -5.27 -8.42 -0.57
CA ILE A 286 -4.11 -8.46 -1.46
C ILE A 286 -3.45 -9.81 -1.29
N GLU A 287 -3.25 -10.54 -2.40
CA GLU A 287 -2.58 -11.83 -2.42
C GLU A 287 -1.26 -11.77 -3.18
N MET A 288 -0.25 -12.41 -2.65
CA MET A 288 1.07 -12.55 -3.23
C MET A 288 1.43 -14.02 -3.38
N LYS A 289 1.96 -14.40 -4.55
CA LYS A 289 2.59 -15.70 -4.77
C LYS A 289 4.01 -15.48 -5.28
N ILE A 290 4.97 -15.94 -4.49
CA ILE A 290 6.40 -15.74 -4.73
C ILE A 290 7.05 -17.06 -5.04
N ARG A 291 7.81 -17.11 -6.13
CA ARG A 291 8.64 -18.26 -6.54
C ARG A 291 10.07 -17.79 -6.72
N THR A 292 10.95 -18.23 -5.85
CA THR A 292 12.38 -17.96 -5.97
C THR A 292 12.98 -18.70 -7.18
N LYS A 293 13.95 -18.08 -7.83
CA LYS A 293 14.74 -18.70 -8.89
C LYS A 293 15.94 -19.40 -8.25
N SER A 294 16.22 -20.60 -8.71
CA SER A 294 17.39 -21.41 -8.27
C SER A 294 18.66 -20.97 -8.94
#